data_3b44242667022ebf2193f414b242312c
#
_entry.id   3b44242667022ebf2193f414b242312c
#
_cell.length_a   1.000
_cell.length_b   1.000
_cell.length_c   1.000
_cell.angle_alpha   90.00
_cell.angle_beta   90.00
_cell.angle_gamma   90.00
#
_symmetry.space_group_name_H-M   'P 1'
#
loop_
_entity.id
_entity.type
_entity.pdbx_description
1 polymer ?
#
loop_
_entity_poly.entity_id
_entity_poly.type
_entity_poly.pdbx_seq_one_letter_code
_entity_poly.pdbx_strand_id
1 'polypeptide(L)'
;MTWERILKNCRKYDCYPTIESFFSTCPPLIRNYLTLQTFPAGQLLIQAGAPCKTVYILVSGRLQAIEEKAGEIPYSFFDLSPFDIVGDYELFSEDTESYVTVRAWEPSACLTIPPGFYLQWLSTDSTALFFRTRLLMKKLSLQLNSSRRYLLMSYGQRCMYVISQEAGKVTPVNGICSLKLNREFLAAKTGCSLRTVHRILKDMEQNHMLALCGGKLLLTTRQLEDMAHGLEPYS
;
A
#
# COMPACT_ATOMS: atom_id res chain seq x y z
N MET A 1 -16.92 21.44 3.72
CA MET A 1 -15.65 21.95 4.33
C MET A 1 -14.96 22.75 3.24
N THR A 2 -14.44 23.97 3.52
CA THR A 2 -13.76 24.74 2.46
C THR A 2 -12.41 24.13 2.14
N TRP A 3 -11.91 24.36 0.91
CA TRP A 3 -10.59 23.87 0.47
C TRP A 3 -9.46 24.35 1.37
N GLU A 4 -9.46 25.60 1.80
CA GLU A 4 -8.45 26.14 2.72
C GLU A 4 -8.43 25.41 4.06
N ARG A 5 -9.58 25.00 4.56
CA ARG A 5 -9.68 24.21 5.80
C ARG A 5 -9.15 22.79 5.60
N ILE A 6 -9.39 22.20 4.42
CA ILE A 6 -8.83 20.90 4.05
C ILE A 6 -7.30 20.98 4.01
N LEU A 7 -6.74 21.95 3.29
CA LEU A 7 -5.30 22.17 3.21
C LEU A 7 -4.68 22.38 4.59
N LYS A 8 -5.31 23.21 5.44
CA LYS A 8 -4.84 23.43 6.82
C LYS A 8 -4.76 22.13 7.61
N ASN A 9 -5.75 21.24 7.45
CA ASN A 9 -5.75 19.94 8.11
C ASN A 9 -4.71 18.96 7.52
N CYS A 10 -4.34 19.12 6.25
CA CYS A 10 -3.34 18.31 5.59
C CYS A 10 -1.89 18.71 5.91
N ARG A 11 -1.65 19.94 6.39
CA ARG A 11 -0.28 20.46 6.68
C ARG A 11 0.54 19.61 7.66
N LYS A 12 -0.11 18.84 8.51
CA LYS A 12 0.53 17.94 9.48
C LYS A 12 1.07 16.64 8.87
N TYR A 13 0.80 16.38 7.59
CA TYR A 13 1.19 15.15 6.91
C TYR A 13 2.35 15.40 5.96
N ASP A 14 3.29 14.46 5.86
CA ASP A 14 4.51 14.57 5.06
C ASP A 14 4.24 14.73 3.56
N CYS A 15 3.10 14.21 3.07
CA CYS A 15 2.70 14.36 1.67
C CYS A 15 2.05 15.72 1.33
N TYR A 16 1.94 16.64 2.30
CA TYR A 16 1.31 17.95 2.07
C TYR A 16 1.86 18.72 0.87
N PRO A 17 3.20 18.86 0.67
CA PRO A 17 3.73 19.56 -0.49
C PRO A 17 3.27 18.95 -1.83
N THR A 18 3.14 17.63 -1.86
CA THR A 18 2.66 16.90 -3.05
C THR A 18 1.17 17.15 -3.28
N ILE A 19 0.36 17.17 -2.21
CA ILE A 19 -1.07 17.52 -2.27
C ILE A 19 -1.24 18.94 -2.82
N GLU A 20 -0.52 19.91 -2.25
CA GLU A 20 -0.58 21.31 -2.66
C GLU A 20 -0.19 21.48 -4.13
N SER A 21 0.89 20.83 -4.57
CA SER A 21 1.34 20.84 -5.95
C SER A 21 0.32 20.21 -6.90
N PHE A 22 -0.21 19.04 -6.57
CA PHE A 22 -1.18 18.32 -7.41
C PHE A 22 -2.45 19.12 -7.62
N PHE A 23 -2.99 19.73 -6.55
CA PHE A 23 -4.22 20.51 -6.60
C PHE A 23 -4.01 21.99 -6.96
N SER A 24 -2.78 22.42 -7.28
CA SER A 24 -2.49 23.83 -7.57
C SER A 24 -3.31 24.38 -8.74
N THR A 25 -3.49 23.58 -9.77
CA THR A 25 -4.25 23.92 -11.00
C THR A 25 -5.72 23.48 -10.95
N CYS A 26 -6.13 22.75 -9.90
CA CYS A 26 -7.51 22.25 -9.78
C CYS A 26 -8.52 23.41 -9.72
N PRO A 27 -9.56 23.41 -10.58
CA PRO A 27 -10.55 24.49 -10.59
C PRO A 27 -11.26 24.63 -9.23
N PRO A 28 -11.57 25.87 -8.79
CA PRO A 28 -12.27 26.12 -7.51
C PRO A 28 -13.58 25.34 -7.38
N LEU A 29 -14.33 25.23 -8.48
CA LEU A 29 -15.57 24.48 -8.53
C LEU A 29 -15.35 23.01 -8.16
N ILE A 30 -14.33 22.39 -8.70
CA ILE A 30 -13.97 20.98 -8.43
C ILE A 30 -13.48 20.81 -6.97
N ARG A 31 -12.70 21.76 -6.47
CA ARG A 31 -12.22 21.74 -5.07
C ARG A 31 -13.34 21.70 -4.03
N ASN A 32 -14.52 22.23 -4.35
CA ASN A 32 -15.69 22.20 -3.45
C ASN A 32 -16.24 20.79 -3.21
N TYR A 33 -15.92 19.84 -4.08
CA TYR A 33 -16.32 18.43 -3.94
C TYR A 33 -15.27 17.58 -3.21
N LEU A 34 -14.11 18.15 -2.88
CA LEU A 34 -13.12 17.47 -2.08
C LEU A 34 -13.53 17.43 -0.61
N THR A 35 -13.38 16.26 0.00
CA THR A 35 -13.57 16.10 1.45
C THR A 35 -12.39 15.34 2.04
N LEU A 36 -12.06 15.63 3.29
CA LEU A 36 -11.06 14.85 4.06
C LEU A 36 -11.82 13.92 5.00
N GLN A 37 -11.62 12.62 4.83
CA GLN A 37 -12.27 11.57 5.60
C GLN A 37 -11.23 10.67 6.29
N THR A 38 -11.61 10.10 7.43
CA THR A 38 -10.78 9.16 8.20
C THR A 38 -11.41 7.78 8.20
N PHE A 39 -10.59 6.76 8.14
CA PHE A 39 -10.98 5.37 8.04
C PHE A 39 -10.25 4.59 9.14
N PRO A 40 -10.96 3.93 10.08
CA PRO A 40 -10.33 3.04 11.04
C PRO A 40 -9.71 1.82 10.35
N ALA A 41 -8.76 1.16 11.03
CA ALA A 41 -8.17 -0.08 10.55
C ALA A 41 -9.25 -1.13 10.25
N GLY A 42 -9.11 -1.85 9.14
CA GLY A 42 -10.05 -2.85 8.66
C GLY A 42 -11.22 -2.31 7.84
N GLN A 43 -11.46 -0.99 7.83
CA GLN A 43 -12.57 -0.43 7.07
C GLN A 43 -12.37 -0.62 5.56
N LEU A 44 -13.42 -1.08 4.90
CA LEU A 44 -13.51 -1.23 3.45
C LEU A 44 -13.74 0.13 2.80
N LEU A 45 -12.95 0.47 1.78
CA LEU A 45 -13.09 1.67 0.95
C LEU A 45 -13.66 1.33 -0.44
N ILE A 46 -13.14 0.28 -1.06
CA ILE A 46 -13.54 -0.21 -2.38
C ILE A 46 -13.73 -1.71 -2.27
N GLN A 47 -14.79 -2.24 -2.88
CA GLN A 47 -15.07 -3.67 -2.97
C GLN A 47 -14.93 -4.14 -4.42
N ALA A 48 -14.20 -5.22 -4.65
CA ALA A 48 -14.13 -5.86 -5.96
C ALA A 48 -15.52 -6.28 -6.45
N GLY A 49 -15.79 -6.12 -7.75
CA GLY A 49 -17.09 -6.41 -8.37
C GLY A 49 -18.17 -5.36 -8.07
N ALA A 50 -17.86 -4.27 -7.36
CA ALA A 50 -18.79 -3.17 -7.15
C ALA A 50 -18.35 -1.92 -7.91
N PRO A 51 -19.29 -1.06 -8.37
CA PRO A 51 -18.95 0.20 -9.00
C PRO A 51 -18.18 1.11 -8.04
N CYS A 52 -17.08 1.70 -8.50
CA CYS A 52 -16.33 2.66 -7.72
C CYS A 52 -17.06 4.01 -7.71
N LYS A 53 -17.51 4.45 -6.53
CA LYS A 53 -18.29 5.69 -6.34
C LYS A 53 -17.46 6.86 -5.83
N THR A 54 -16.19 6.63 -5.55
CA THR A 54 -15.32 7.63 -4.92
C THR A 54 -13.87 7.38 -5.28
N VAL A 55 -13.17 8.44 -5.69
CA VAL A 55 -11.71 8.42 -5.83
C VAL A 55 -11.12 8.83 -4.49
N TYR A 56 -10.15 8.05 -4.01
CA TYR A 56 -9.47 8.26 -2.74
C TYR A 56 -8.00 8.60 -2.98
N ILE A 57 -7.53 9.69 -2.38
CA ILE A 57 -6.12 10.09 -2.36
C ILE A 57 -5.65 9.93 -0.93
N LEU A 58 -4.78 8.97 -0.68
CA LEU A 58 -4.30 8.67 0.67
C LEU A 58 -3.42 9.81 1.18
N VAL A 59 -3.74 10.34 2.36
CA VAL A 59 -3.02 11.45 3.00
C VAL A 59 -2.14 10.94 4.15
N SER A 60 -2.64 9.97 4.91
CA SER A 60 -1.89 9.32 5.98
C SER A 60 -2.39 7.91 6.22
N GLY A 61 -1.56 7.09 6.86
CA GLY A 61 -1.86 5.69 7.10
C GLY A 61 -1.42 4.80 5.93
N ARG A 62 -2.01 3.62 5.85
CA ARG A 62 -1.73 2.60 4.83
C ARG A 62 -3.04 1.95 4.38
N LEU A 63 -3.26 1.89 3.08
CA LEU A 63 -4.32 1.07 2.49
C LEU A 63 -3.70 -0.17 1.84
N GLN A 64 -4.51 -1.21 1.68
CA GLN A 64 -4.11 -2.47 1.08
C GLN A 64 -5.10 -2.83 -0.02
N ALA A 65 -4.57 -3.05 -1.23
CA ALA A 65 -5.33 -3.62 -2.33
C ALA A 65 -5.19 -5.15 -2.31
N ILE A 66 -6.31 -5.84 -2.33
CA ILE A 66 -6.41 -7.28 -2.15
C ILE A 66 -7.21 -7.85 -3.32
N GLU A 67 -6.67 -8.89 -3.93
CA GLU A 67 -7.42 -9.74 -4.84
C GLU A 67 -8.03 -10.90 -4.04
N GLU A 68 -9.35 -10.98 -4.01
CA GLU A 68 -10.09 -12.04 -3.34
C GLU A 68 -10.72 -12.93 -4.41
N LYS A 69 -10.18 -14.14 -4.57
CA LYS A 69 -10.80 -15.19 -5.40
C LYS A 69 -11.49 -16.20 -4.50
N ALA A 70 -12.68 -16.62 -4.91
CA ALA A 70 -13.45 -17.61 -4.16
C ALA A 70 -12.64 -18.91 -3.96
N GLY A 71 -12.43 -19.29 -2.69
CA GLY A 71 -11.67 -20.50 -2.32
C GLY A 71 -10.14 -20.33 -2.32
N GLU A 72 -9.60 -19.17 -2.65
CA GLU A 72 -8.17 -18.86 -2.58
C GLU A 72 -7.86 -17.99 -1.35
N ILE A 73 -6.57 -17.98 -0.97
CA ILE A 73 -6.09 -17.09 0.09
C ILE A 73 -6.05 -15.68 -0.49
N PRO A 74 -6.64 -14.68 0.19
CA PRO A 74 -6.57 -13.29 -0.26
C PRO A 74 -5.13 -12.88 -0.49
N TYR A 75 -4.79 -12.51 -1.71
CA TYR A 75 -3.45 -12.06 -2.06
C TYR A 75 -3.40 -10.54 -2.03
N SER A 76 -2.61 -10.00 -1.10
CA SER A 76 -2.33 -8.56 -1.06
C SER A 76 -1.22 -8.23 -2.04
N PHE A 77 -1.62 -7.84 -3.23
CA PHE A 77 -0.62 -7.56 -4.27
C PHE A 77 -0.11 -6.11 -4.22
N PHE A 78 -0.76 -5.23 -3.45
CA PHE A 78 -0.39 -3.83 -3.46
C PHE A 78 -0.64 -3.11 -2.12
N ASP A 79 0.43 -2.52 -1.55
CA ASP A 79 0.31 -1.56 -0.45
C ASP A 79 0.27 -0.14 -1.01
N LEU A 80 -0.61 0.66 -0.44
CA LEU A 80 -0.82 2.05 -0.79
C LEU A 80 -0.26 2.92 0.34
N SER A 81 0.60 3.83 -0.03
CA SER A 81 1.29 4.79 0.84
C SER A 81 0.73 6.20 0.65
N PRO A 82 1.03 7.16 1.54
CA PRO A 82 0.61 8.54 1.36
C PRO A 82 0.91 9.09 -0.03
N PHE A 83 -0.08 9.77 -0.57
CA PHE A 83 -0.24 10.26 -1.92
C PHE A 83 -0.50 9.20 -2.99
N ASP A 84 -0.78 7.95 -2.64
CA ASP A 84 -1.37 7.02 -3.60
C ASP A 84 -2.84 7.34 -3.85
N ILE A 85 -3.29 7.08 -5.09
CA ILE A 85 -4.66 7.33 -5.54
C ILE A 85 -5.28 6.01 -5.96
N VAL A 86 -6.52 5.75 -5.53
CA VAL A 86 -7.31 4.57 -5.88
C VAL A 86 -8.75 4.94 -6.20
N GLY A 87 -9.42 4.08 -6.95
CA GLY A 87 -10.80 4.31 -7.41
C GLY A 87 -10.86 5.18 -8.67
N ASP A 88 -9.73 5.37 -9.33
CA ASP A 88 -9.66 6.06 -10.62
C ASP A 88 -9.21 5.13 -11.76
N TYR A 89 -8.77 3.91 -11.45
CA TYR A 89 -8.38 2.94 -12.46
C TYR A 89 -9.55 2.67 -13.43
N GLU A 90 -10.72 2.42 -12.90
CA GLU A 90 -11.93 2.10 -13.64
C GLU A 90 -12.37 3.27 -14.55
N LEU A 91 -12.05 4.51 -14.19
CA LEU A 91 -12.35 5.68 -15.00
C LEU A 91 -11.49 5.77 -16.26
N PHE A 92 -10.29 5.19 -16.23
CA PHE A 92 -9.35 5.21 -17.36
C PHE A 92 -9.34 3.90 -18.15
N SER A 93 -9.75 2.77 -17.53
CA SER A 93 -9.83 1.46 -18.19
C SER A 93 -11.17 1.18 -18.84
N GLU A 94 -12.15 2.10 -18.66
CA GLU A 94 -13.55 1.93 -19.11
C GLU A 94 -14.27 0.74 -18.46
N ASP A 95 -13.73 0.23 -17.34
CA ASP A 95 -14.38 -0.81 -16.55
C ASP A 95 -15.49 -0.21 -15.68
N THR A 96 -16.57 -0.95 -15.50
CA THR A 96 -17.71 -0.51 -14.69
C THR A 96 -17.61 -0.91 -13.23
N GLU A 97 -16.76 -1.89 -12.91
CA GLU A 97 -16.61 -2.50 -11.59
C GLU A 97 -15.16 -2.50 -11.15
N SER A 98 -14.95 -2.34 -9.85
CA SER A 98 -13.60 -2.35 -9.28
C SER A 98 -12.97 -3.73 -9.35
N TYR A 99 -11.73 -3.77 -9.80
CA TYR A 99 -10.96 -5.01 -9.97
C TYR A 99 -10.46 -5.58 -8.65
N VAL A 100 -10.29 -4.73 -7.64
CA VAL A 100 -9.69 -5.07 -6.35
C VAL A 100 -10.50 -4.56 -5.19
N THR A 101 -10.42 -5.27 -4.08
CA THR A 101 -10.88 -4.79 -2.78
C THR A 101 -9.80 -3.91 -2.15
N VAL A 102 -10.16 -2.70 -1.70
CA VAL A 102 -9.26 -1.79 -0.98
C VAL A 102 -9.77 -1.57 0.43
N ARG A 103 -8.92 -1.83 1.43
CA ARG A 103 -9.22 -1.60 2.84
C ARG A 103 -8.13 -0.82 3.55
N ALA A 104 -8.49 -0.14 4.63
CA ALA A 104 -7.53 0.49 5.52
C ALA A 104 -6.78 -0.59 6.31
N TRP A 105 -5.45 -0.66 6.14
CA TRP A 105 -4.62 -1.58 6.92
C TRP A 105 -4.39 -1.08 8.35
N GLU A 106 -4.26 0.23 8.49
CA GLU A 106 -4.15 0.97 9.75
C GLU A 106 -5.06 2.21 9.70
N PRO A 107 -5.28 2.93 10.81
CA PRO A 107 -6.05 4.16 10.78
C PRO A 107 -5.50 5.12 9.73
N SER A 108 -6.34 5.47 8.75
CA SER A 108 -5.93 6.18 7.55
C SER A 108 -6.80 7.42 7.32
N ALA A 109 -6.25 8.41 6.64
CA ALA A 109 -6.98 9.59 6.18
C ALA A 109 -6.83 9.72 4.67
N CYS A 110 -7.93 10.01 3.97
CA CYS A 110 -7.96 10.24 2.53
C CYS A 110 -8.67 11.53 2.18
N LEU A 111 -8.16 12.22 1.17
CA LEU A 111 -8.99 13.15 0.39
C LEU A 111 -9.87 12.31 -0.53
N THR A 112 -11.14 12.67 -0.60
CA THR A 112 -12.13 11.96 -1.42
C THR A 112 -12.78 12.95 -2.39
N ILE A 113 -13.05 12.46 -3.61
CA ILE A 113 -13.73 13.22 -4.65
C ILE A 113 -14.63 12.28 -5.47
N PRO A 114 -15.84 12.70 -5.87
CA PRO A 114 -16.66 11.90 -6.77
C PRO A 114 -15.98 11.71 -8.13
N PRO A 115 -16.08 10.50 -8.74
CA PRO A 115 -15.38 10.14 -9.97
C PRO A 115 -15.59 11.10 -11.13
N GLY A 116 -16.83 11.55 -11.35
CA GLY A 116 -17.17 12.46 -12.46
C GLY A 116 -16.42 13.80 -12.36
N PHE A 117 -16.30 14.40 -11.18
CA PHE A 117 -15.54 15.64 -10.99
C PHE A 117 -14.04 15.44 -11.11
N TYR A 118 -13.53 14.30 -10.65
CA TYR A 118 -12.12 13.94 -10.83
C TYR A 118 -11.77 13.78 -12.31
N LEU A 119 -12.58 13.04 -13.05
CA LEU A 119 -12.38 12.83 -14.50
C LEU A 119 -12.50 14.16 -15.27
N GLN A 120 -13.53 14.98 -14.97
CA GLN A 120 -13.72 16.30 -15.57
C GLN A 120 -12.47 17.19 -15.38
N TRP A 121 -11.90 17.18 -14.18
CA TRP A 121 -10.69 17.95 -13.92
C TRP A 121 -9.50 17.42 -14.73
N LEU A 122 -9.19 16.14 -14.65
CA LEU A 122 -8.02 15.57 -15.34
C LEU A 122 -8.14 15.63 -16.87
N SER A 123 -9.35 15.56 -17.43
CA SER A 123 -9.55 15.67 -18.87
C SER A 123 -9.34 17.10 -19.41
N THR A 124 -9.38 18.13 -18.56
CA THR A 124 -9.19 19.53 -18.95
C THR A 124 -7.86 20.12 -18.47
N ASP A 125 -7.16 19.42 -17.54
CA ASP A 125 -5.90 19.88 -16.94
C ASP A 125 -4.76 18.91 -17.28
N SER A 126 -4.02 19.22 -18.34
CA SER A 126 -2.90 18.41 -18.79
C SER A 126 -1.79 18.28 -17.74
N THR A 127 -1.60 19.28 -16.88
CA THR A 127 -0.58 19.25 -15.80
C THR A 127 -0.95 18.21 -14.75
N ALA A 128 -2.20 18.23 -14.29
CA ALA A 128 -2.70 17.25 -13.33
C ALA A 128 -2.74 15.83 -13.92
N LEU A 129 -3.18 15.68 -15.18
CA LEU A 129 -3.17 14.40 -15.88
C LEU A 129 -1.74 13.84 -16.03
N PHE A 130 -0.78 14.67 -16.44
CA PHE A 130 0.60 14.24 -16.57
C PHE A 130 1.21 13.85 -15.22
N PHE A 131 0.89 14.59 -14.16
CA PHE A 131 1.30 14.24 -12.80
C PHE A 131 0.75 12.86 -12.40
N ARG A 132 -0.54 12.61 -12.62
CA ARG A 132 -1.17 11.33 -12.33
C ARG A 132 -0.56 10.19 -13.14
N THR A 133 -0.30 10.41 -14.43
CA THR A 133 0.33 9.44 -15.32
C THR A 133 1.71 9.02 -14.81
N ARG A 134 2.53 9.97 -14.35
CA ARG A 134 3.85 9.67 -13.75
C ARG A 134 3.73 8.79 -12.52
N LEU A 135 2.75 9.03 -11.66
CA LEU A 135 2.48 8.17 -10.50
C LEU A 135 2.10 6.76 -10.91
N LEU A 136 1.23 6.61 -11.91
CA LEU A 136 0.83 5.30 -12.46
C LEU A 136 2.03 4.57 -13.05
N MET A 137 2.87 5.23 -13.85
CA MET A 137 4.07 4.63 -14.42
C MET A 137 5.06 4.16 -13.34
N LYS A 138 5.25 4.98 -12.31
CA LYS A 138 6.09 4.59 -11.15
C LYS A 138 5.54 3.33 -10.46
N LYS A 139 4.23 3.27 -10.24
CA LYS A 139 3.57 2.09 -9.65
C LYS A 139 3.73 0.85 -10.52
N LEU A 140 3.45 0.98 -11.80
CA LEU A 140 3.58 -0.13 -12.76
C LEU A 140 5.01 -0.68 -12.77
N SER A 141 6.02 0.19 -12.79
CA SER A 141 7.43 -0.22 -12.75
C SER A 141 7.78 -0.98 -11.47
N LEU A 142 7.31 -0.52 -10.31
CA LEU A 142 7.52 -1.20 -9.03
C LEU A 142 6.84 -2.57 -9.01
N GLN A 143 5.62 -2.66 -9.56
CA GLN A 143 4.85 -3.90 -9.61
C GLN A 143 5.49 -4.93 -10.55
N LEU A 144 5.94 -4.52 -11.73
CA LEU A 144 6.64 -5.40 -12.67
C LEU A 144 7.94 -5.96 -12.06
N ASN A 145 8.70 -5.12 -11.37
CA ASN A 145 9.94 -5.56 -10.71
C ASN A 145 9.67 -6.53 -9.56
N SER A 146 8.66 -6.26 -8.72
CA SER A 146 8.30 -7.17 -7.63
C SER A 146 7.75 -8.49 -8.16
N SER A 147 6.87 -8.48 -9.15
CA SER A 147 6.28 -9.69 -9.73
C SER A 147 7.34 -10.63 -10.30
N ARG A 148 8.32 -10.11 -11.03
CA ARG A 148 9.43 -10.91 -11.55
C ARG A 148 10.22 -11.61 -10.45
N ARG A 149 10.55 -10.89 -9.37
CA ARG A 149 11.27 -11.46 -8.23
C ARG A 149 10.47 -12.58 -7.56
N TYR A 150 9.18 -12.35 -7.33
CA TYR A 150 8.31 -13.35 -6.68
C TYR A 150 8.19 -14.65 -7.48
N LEU A 151 8.18 -14.61 -8.81
CA LEU A 151 8.09 -15.80 -9.65
C LEU A 151 9.28 -16.77 -9.43
N LEU A 152 10.45 -16.25 -9.11
CA LEU A 152 11.68 -17.02 -8.92
C LEU A 152 11.91 -17.42 -7.45
N MET A 153 11.20 -16.83 -6.49
CA MET A 153 11.40 -17.06 -5.06
C MET A 153 10.55 -18.21 -4.53
N SER A 154 11.15 -19.05 -3.69
CA SER A 154 10.41 -19.97 -2.82
C SER A 154 9.60 -19.20 -1.78
N TYR A 155 8.61 -19.83 -1.15
CA TYR A 155 7.81 -19.17 -0.09
C TYR A 155 8.68 -18.71 1.10
N GLY A 156 9.74 -19.42 1.43
CA GLY A 156 10.72 -19.00 2.45
C GLY A 156 11.41 -17.70 2.07
N GLN A 157 11.90 -17.61 0.83
CA GLN A 157 12.54 -16.41 0.30
C GLN A 157 11.58 -15.22 0.19
N ARG A 158 10.31 -15.45 -0.18
CA ARG A 158 9.28 -14.42 -0.17
C ARG A 158 9.04 -13.88 1.25
N CYS A 159 8.98 -14.76 2.26
CA CYS A 159 8.88 -14.35 3.66
C CYS A 159 10.10 -13.52 4.09
N MET A 160 11.32 -13.96 3.77
CA MET A 160 12.54 -13.19 4.05
C MET A 160 12.50 -11.81 3.39
N TYR A 161 12.10 -11.74 2.13
CA TYR A 161 11.98 -10.49 1.38
C TYR A 161 10.99 -9.54 2.05
N VAL A 162 9.77 -10.00 2.39
CA VAL A 162 8.75 -9.16 3.06
C VAL A 162 9.25 -8.69 4.42
N ILE A 163 9.86 -9.57 5.22
CA ILE A 163 10.41 -9.23 6.54
C ILE A 163 11.51 -8.17 6.40
N SER A 164 12.43 -8.30 5.45
CA SER A 164 13.50 -7.33 5.20
C SER A 164 12.95 -5.97 4.77
N GLN A 165 11.92 -5.94 3.91
CA GLN A 165 11.27 -4.69 3.48
C GLN A 165 10.57 -3.98 4.65
N GLU A 166 9.89 -4.71 5.53
CA GLU A 166 9.24 -4.12 6.70
C GLU A 166 10.27 -3.69 7.77
N ALA A 167 11.39 -4.42 7.90
CA ALA A 167 12.49 -4.03 8.78
C ALA A 167 13.15 -2.71 8.35
N GLY A 168 13.30 -2.48 7.05
CA GLY A 168 13.83 -1.22 6.53
C GLY A 168 12.99 0.03 6.83
N LYS A 169 11.74 -0.14 7.29
CA LYS A 169 10.84 0.95 7.69
C LYS A 169 10.94 1.28 9.20
N VAL A 170 11.65 0.49 9.96
CA VAL A 170 11.74 0.59 11.43
C VAL A 170 13.17 0.92 11.84
N THR A 171 13.34 1.92 12.68
CA THR A 171 14.66 2.25 13.26
C THR A 171 15.02 1.22 14.33
N PRO A 172 16.16 0.51 14.20
CA PRO A 172 16.61 -0.44 15.21
C PRO A 172 16.88 0.26 16.55
N VAL A 173 16.49 -0.39 17.64
CA VAL A 173 16.81 0.06 19.01
C VAL A 173 17.85 -0.91 19.57
N ASN A 174 19.00 -0.40 20.00
CA ASN A 174 20.14 -1.21 20.46
C ASN A 174 20.54 -2.33 19.49
N GLY A 175 20.51 -2.05 18.17
CA GLY A 175 20.85 -3.02 17.14
C GLY A 175 19.80 -4.11 16.90
N ILE A 176 18.61 -4.00 17.49
CA ILE A 176 17.49 -4.94 17.31
C ILE A 176 16.34 -4.23 16.62
N CYS A 177 15.90 -4.80 15.51
CA CYS A 177 14.67 -4.44 14.81
C CYS A 177 13.51 -5.28 15.36
N SER A 178 12.47 -4.62 15.88
CA SER A 178 11.28 -5.27 16.44
C SER A 178 10.07 -5.02 15.54
N LEU A 179 9.64 -6.06 14.82
CA LEU A 179 8.54 -6.00 13.86
C LEU A 179 7.26 -6.58 14.46
N LYS A 180 6.21 -5.81 14.47
CA LYS A 180 4.85 -6.29 14.77
C LYS A 180 4.15 -6.71 13.46
N LEU A 181 4.56 -7.86 12.91
CA LEU A 181 3.94 -8.44 11.72
C LEU A 181 3.04 -9.59 12.13
N ASN A 182 1.76 -9.51 11.76
CA ASN A 182 0.88 -10.65 11.93
C ASN A 182 1.09 -11.67 10.80
N ARG A 183 0.67 -12.89 11.03
CA ARG A 183 0.86 -14.01 10.10
C ARG A 183 -0.05 -13.91 8.88
N GLU A 184 -1.21 -13.30 9.04
CA GLU A 184 -2.16 -12.99 7.97
C GLU A 184 -1.55 -12.01 6.96
N PHE A 185 -0.82 -11.01 7.45
CA PHE A 185 -0.08 -10.10 6.57
C PHE A 185 0.97 -10.83 5.75
N LEU A 186 1.80 -11.67 6.40
CA LEU A 186 2.80 -12.45 5.68
C LEU A 186 2.16 -13.41 4.68
N ALA A 187 1.07 -14.08 5.05
CA ALA A 187 0.33 -14.97 4.16
C ALA A 187 -0.18 -14.22 2.93
N ALA A 188 -0.85 -13.09 3.15
CA ALA A 188 -1.38 -12.24 2.07
C ALA A 188 -0.27 -11.69 1.15
N LYS A 189 0.89 -11.32 1.71
CA LYS A 189 2.03 -10.80 0.93
C LYS A 189 2.79 -11.86 0.15
N THR A 190 2.89 -13.07 0.69
CA THR A 190 3.68 -14.14 0.07
C THR A 190 2.86 -15.08 -0.82
N GLY A 191 1.52 -14.98 -0.75
CA GLY A 191 0.60 -15.86 -1.47
C GLY A 191 0.61 -17.30 -0.92
N CYS A 192 0.94 -17.51 0.36
CA CYS A 192 0.93 -18.84 0.96
C CYS A 192 -0.01 -18.93 2.17
N SER A 193 -0.36 -20.16 2.57
CA SER A 193 -1.28 -20.40 3.68
C SER A 193 -0.68 -19.95 5.02
N LEU A 194 -1.54 -19.62 5.99
CA LEU A 194 -1.14 -19.35 7.37
C LEU A 194 -0.31 -20.50 7.95
N ARG A 195 -0.70 -21.76 7.67
CA ARG A 195 0.06 -22.95 8.08
C ARG A 195 1.48 -22.95 7.52
N THR A 196 1.64 -22.56 6.25
CA THR A 196 2.94 -22.44 5.60
C THR A 196 3.75 -21.32 6.23
N VAL A 197 3.17 -20.15 6.50
CA VAL A 197 3.85 -19.05 7.21
C VAL A 197 4.33 -19.51 8.59
N HIS A 198 3.48 -20.17 9.38
CA HIS A 198 3.87 -20.68 10.69
C HIS A 198 5.07 -21.61 10.62
N ARG A 199 5.08 -22.55 9.66
CA ARG A 199 6.20 -23.46 9.45
C ARG A 199 7.47 -22.71 9.08
N ILE A 200 7.39 -21.77 8.10
CA ILE A 200 8.54 -20.99 7.65
C ILE A 200 9.14 -20.16 8.80
N LEU A 201 8.31 -19.45 9.57
CA LEU A 201 8.80 -18.66 10.71
C LEU A 201 9.45 -19.52 11.78
N LYS A 202 8.92 -20.71 12.06
CA LYS A 202 9.51 -21.67 12.99
C LYS A 202 10.85 -22.19 12.48
N ASP A 203 10.94 -22.51 11.19
CA ASP A 203 12.19 -22.95 10.55
C ASP A 203 13.25 -21.83 10.61
N MET A 204 12.85 -20.56 10.35
CA MET A 204 13.75 -19.41 10.48
C MET A 204 14.23 -19.20 11.92
N GLU A 205 13.38 -19.38 12.91
CA GLU A 205 13.76 -19.30 14.32
C GLU A 205 14.72 -20.40 14.72
N GLN A 206 14.46 -21.65 14.30
CA GLN A 206 15.36 -22.79 14.55
C GLN A 206 16.74 -22.61 13.91
N ASN A 207 16.80 -21.94 12.75
CA ASN A 207 18.05 -21.61 12.07
C ASN A 207 18.67 -20.29 12.53
N HIS A 208 18.21 -19.72 13.65
CA HIS A 208 18.72 -18.47 14.23
C HIS A 208 18.68 -17.26 13.30
N MET A 209 17.81 -17.27 12.30
CA MET A 209 17.62 -16.15 11.36
C MET A 209 16.80 -15.02 11.97
N LEU A 210 15.95 -15.30 12.95
CA LEU A 210 15.13 -14.35 13.70
C LEU A 210 14.75 -14.96 15.06
N ALA A 211 14.17 -14.16 15.95
CA ALA A 211 13.52 -14.65 17.18
C ALA A 211 12.06 -14.25 17.22
N LEU A 212 11.21 -15.12 17.78
CA LEU A 212 9.78 -14.86 17.97
C LEU A 212 9.54 -14.58 19.46
N CYS A 213 9.11 -13.37 19.80
CA CYS A 213 8.86 -12.97 21.19
C CYS A 213 7.62 -12.08 21.29
N GLY A 214 6.66 -12.48 22.12
CA GLY A 214 5.45 -11.68 22.41
C GLY A 214 4.65 -11.28 21.16
N GLY A 215 4.59 -12.15 20.14
CA GLY A 215 3.91 -11.87 18.87
C GLY A 215 4.67 -10.94 17.91
N LYS A 216 5.93 -10.63 18.24
CA LYS A 216 6.84 -9.83 17.40
C LYS A 216 7.94 -10.69 16.83
N LEU A 217 8.46 -10.27 15.66
CA LEU A 217 9.70 -10.78 15.09
C LEU A 217 10.82 -9.85 15.53
N LEU A 218 11.86 -10.41 16.08
CA LEU A 218 13.07 -9.70 16.51
C LEU A 218 14.22 -10.12 15.62
N LEU A 219 14.92 -9.14 15.05
CA LEU A 219 16.06 -9.36 14.16
C LEU A 219 17.18 -8.39 14.55
N THR A 220 18.40 -8.92 14.63
CA THR A 220 19.60 -8.09 14.71
C THR A 220 19.97 -7.51 13.35
N THR A 221 20.73 -6.43 13.32
CA THR A 221 21.25 -5.84 12.08
C THR A 221 21.98 -6.90 11.23
N ARG A 222 22.80 -7.76 11.87
CA ARG A 222 23.50 -8.84 11.20
C ARG A 222 22.56 -9.85 10.53
N GLN A 223 21.50 -10.28 11.23
CA GLN A 223 20.50 -11.20 10.65
C GLN A 223 19.78 -10.59 9.45
N LEU A 224 19.55 -9.27 9.45
CA LEU A 224 18.98 -8.57 8.30
C LEU A 224 19.94 -8.50 7.12
N GLU A 225 21.23 -8.29 7.36
CA GLU A 225 22.29 -8.35 6.35
C GLU A 225 22.39 -9.76 5.74
N ASP A 226 22.42 -10.80 6.58
CA ASP A 226 22.47 -12.21 6.13
C ASP A 226 21.23 -12.57 5.28
N MET A 227 20.02 -12.08 5.66
CA MET A 227 18.81 -12.25 4.84
C MET A 227 18.92 -11.53 3.49
N ALA A 228 19.48 -10.32 3.47
CA ALA A 228 19.68 -9.57 2.24
C ALA A 228 20.64 -10.29 1.27
N HIS A 229 21.76 -10.80 1.77
CA HIS A 229 22.70 -11.64 0.99
C HIS A 229 22.03 -12.90 0.43
N GLY A 230 21.18 -13.56 1.21
CA GLY A 230 20.40 -14.73 0.73
C GLY A 230 19.39 -14.41 -0.38
N LEU A 231 19.11 -13.12 -0.61
CA LEU A 231 18.19 -12.62 -1.64
C LEU A 231 18.91 -11.99 -2.85
N GLU A 232 20.24 -11.83 -2.82
CA GLU A 232 21.02 -11.22 -3.92
C GLU A 232 20.75 -11.81 -5.31
N PRO A 233 20.56 -13.15 -5.48
CA PRO A 233 20.23 -13.73 -6.79
C PRO A 233 18.93 -13.18 -7.40
N TYR A 234 18.11 -12.51 -6.59
CA TYR A 234 16.79 -11.96 -6.97
C TYR A 234 16.73 -10.43 -6.91
N SER A 235 17.85 -9.76 -6.60
CA SER A 235 17.93 -8.29 -6.47
C SER A 235 18.13 -7.56 -7.82
#